data_93959ca036b7ded48fb9bd778a3deffc
#
_entry.id   93959ca036b7ded48fb9bd778a3deffc
#
_cell.length_a   1.000
_cell.length_b   1.000
_cell.length_c   1.000
_cell.angle_alpha   90.00
_cell.angle_beta   90.00
_cell.angle_gamma   90.00
#
_symmetry.space_group_name_H-M   'P 1'
#
loop_
_entity.id
_entity.type
_entity.pdbx_description
1 polymer ?
#
loop_
_entity_poly.entity_id
_entity_poly.type
_entity_poly.pdbx_seq_one_letter_code
_entity_poly.pdbx_strand_id
1 'polypeptide(L)'
;MDDSGFEVGGMKFLGIDIGTGGSRAILIDEYGKVVASATVEHDPFDSPQIGWAEQDPRDWWRASTGAIRSVLACPDVRVDEIGAISFSGQMHGSVLLDDKDEVLRPALLWCDQRTETQCGTITERIGAERLIDLVCNPAVTGFTLPKLLWVRENEPDIWAKVKTVLLPKDYVRLCLSGEKASDVADSSGTLPFDVRNRRWS
;
A
#
# COMPACT_ATOMS: atom_id res chain seq x y z
N MET A 1 9.29 52.44 9.71
CA MET A 1 8.26 51.67 9.05
C MET A 1 8.94 50.35 8.72
N ASP A 2 8.76 49.42 9.63
CA ASP A 2 9.32 48.07 9.52
C ASP A 2 8.23 47.19 8.93
N ASP A 3 8.32 46.99 7.63
CA ASP A 3 7.40 46.11 6.89
C ASP A 3 7.98 44.69 6.96
N SER A 4 7.93 44.12 8.17
CA SER A 4 8.15 42.68 8.37
C SER A 4 6.95 41.95 7.80
N GLY A 5 6.89 41.87 6.48
CA GLY A 5 5.97 41.02 5.76
C GLY A 5 6.24 39.57 6.14
N PHE A 6 5.57 39.09 7.18
CA PHE A 6 5.33 37.68 7.34
C PHE A 6 4.46 37.29 6.14
N GLU A 7 5.07 36.84 5.05
CA GLU A 7 4.37 36.01 4.08
C GLU A 7 3.86 34.81 4.89
N VAL A 8 2.57 34.76 5.14
CA VAL A 8 1.90 33.57 5.64
C VAL A 8 2.05 32.56 4.52
N GLY A 9 3.02 31.67 4.64
CA GLY A 9 3.25 30.61 3.67
C GLY A 9 1.94 29.85 3.49
N GLY A 10 1.50 29.69 2.23
CA GLY A 10 0.26 28.97 1.92
C GLY A 10 0.35 27.50 2.35
N MET A 11 -0.81 26.88 2.60
CA MET A 11 -0.91 25.47 2.98
C MET A 11 -0.34 24.57 1.88
N LYS A 12 0.46 23.58 2.27
CA LYS A 12 1.04 22.58 1.37
C LYS A 12 0.49 21.19 1.67
N PHE A 13 0.54 20.30 0.66
CA PHE A 13 0.04 18.93 0.75
C PHE A 13 1.12 17.97 0.29
N LEU A 14 1.38 16.94 1.10
CA LEU A 14 2.38 15.92 0.80
C LEU A 14 1.69 14.66 0.26
N GLY A 15 1.98 14.28 -0.98
CA GLY A 15 1.61 13.01 -1.57
C GLY A 15 2.75 12.01 -1.47
N ILE A 16 2.44 10.75 -1.12
CA ILE A 16 3.40 9.65 -1.05
C ILE A 16 2.86 8.53 -1.93
N ASP A 17 3.64 8.13 -2.95
CA ASP A 17 3.29 7.03 -3.85
C ASP A 17 4.29 5.89 -3.70
N ILE A 18 3.78 4.71 -3.34
CA ILE A 18 4.56 3.49 -3.14
C ILE A 18 4.40 2.61 -4.38
N GLY A 19 5.20 2.88 -5.42
CA GLY A 19 5.20 2.09 -6.65
C GLY A 19 5.88 0.73 -6.50
N THR A 20 5.96 -0.04 -7.57
CA THR A 20 6.66 -1.34 -7.56
C THR A 20 8.18 -1.17 -7.55
N GLY A 21 8.70 -0.18 -8.27
CA GLY A 21 10.16 0.04 -8.41
C GLY A 21 10.72 1.13 -7.50
N GLY A 22 9.89 1.89 -6.79
CA GLY A 22 10.34 2.98 -5.91
C GLY A 22 9.20 3.70 -5.22
N SER A 23 9.55 4.43 -4.16
CA SER A 23 8.63 5.34 -3.45
C SER A 23 8.92 6.78 -3.84
N ARG A 24 7.86 7.54 -4.10
CA ARG A 24 7.94 8.97 -4.44
C ARG A 24 7.22 9.81 -3.41
N ALA A 25 7.85 10.91 -3.00
CA ALA A 25 7.20 11.99 -2.27
C ALA A 25 7.08 13.22 -3.18
N ILE A 26 5.91 13.87 -3.14
CA ILE A 26 5.64 15.11 -3.88
C ILE A 26 4.95 16.10 -2.95
N LEU A 27 5.47 17.32 -2.88
CA LEU A 27 4.86 18.42 -2.14
C LEU A 27 4.28 19.42 -3.13
N ILE A 28 3.01 19.74 -2.95
CA ILE A 28 2.30 20.74 -3.75
C ILE A 28 1.80 21.87 -2.85
N ASP A 29 1.64 23.06 -3.43
CA ASP A 29 0.94 24.17 -2.78
C ASP A 29 -0.59 24.06 -2.94
N GLU A 30 -1.32 25.01 -2.37
CA GLU A 30 -2.78 25.08 -2.42
C GLU A 30 -3.36 25.27 -3.84
N TYR A 31 -2.54 25.66 -4.79
CA TYR A 31 -2.90 25.81 -6.22
C TYR A 31 -2.55 24.58 -7.06
N GLY A 32 -1.96 23.53 -6.44
CA GLY A 32 -1.53 22.31 -7.12
C GLY A 32 -0.17 22.42 -7.81
N LYS A 33 0.59 23.50 -7.60
CA LYS A 33 1.94 23.65 -8.13
C LYS A 33 2.90 22.80 -7.33
N VAL A 34 3.75 22.04 -8.01
CA VAL A 34 4.80 21.24 -7.36
C VAL A 34 5.87 22.15 -6.79
N VAL A 35 6.06 22.05 -5.47
CA VAL A 35 7.09 22.76 -4.71
C VAL A 35 8.38 21.93 -4.66
N ALA A 36 8.25 20.63 -4.35
CA ALA A 36 9.39 19.70 -4.30
C ALA A 36 8.92 18.28 -4.64
N SER A 37 9.82 17.46 -5.14
CA SER A 37 9.56 16.05 -5.41
C SER A 37 10.85 15.26 -5.34
N ALA A 38 10.79 14.06 -4.77
CA ALA A 38 11.90 13.12 -4.70
C ALA A 38 11.40 11.68 -4.88
N THR A 39 12.24 10.85 -5.46
CA THR A 39 11.99 9.40 -5.61
C THR A 39 13.18 8.65 -5.08
N VAL A 40 12.93 7.57 -4.35
CA VAL A 40 13.95 6.62 -3.89
C VAL A 40 13.56 5.25 -4.42
N GLU A 41 14.48 4.60 -5.12
CA GLU A 41 14.29 3.27 -5.67
C GLU A 41 14.18 2.23 -4.56
N HIS A 42 13.36 1.21 -4.82
CA HIS A 42 13.30 -0.02 -4.04
C HIS A 42 14.40 -0.98 -4.49
N ASP A 43 14.79 -1.89 -3.60
CA ASP A 43 15.50 -3.06 -4.03
C ASP A 43 14.61 -3.86 -5.01
N PRO A 44 15.20 -4.48 -6.05
CA PRO A 44 14.43 -5.33 -6.97
C PRO A 44 13.62 -6.37 -6.22
N PHE A 45 12.40 -6.64 -6.66
CA PHE A 45 11.64 -7.73 -6.08
C PHE A 45 12.26 -9.09 -6.39
N ASP A 46 12.15 -10.03 -5.46
CA ASP A 46 12.61 -11.39 -5.64
C ASP A 46 11.60 -12.21 -6.44
N SER A 47 12.14 -13.11 -7.31
CA SER A 47 11.36 -14.09 -8.05
C SER A 47 11.89 -15.50 -7.78
N PRO A 48 11.57 -16.08 -6.61
CA PRO A 48 12.10 -17.39 -6.20
C PRO A 48 11.77 -18.53 -7.15
N GLN A 49 10.66 -18.39 -7.89
CA GLN A 49 10.21 -19.30 -8.94
C GLN A 49 9.59 -18.50 -10.09
N ILE A 50 9.48 -19.11 -11.27
CA ILE A 50 8.82 -18.49 -12.43
C ILE A 50 7.37 -18.11 -12.05
N GLY A 51 7.00 -16.86 -12.29
CA GLY A 51 5.69 -16.33 -11.98
C GLY A 51 5.50 -15.90 -10.51
N TRP A 52 6.51 -16.05 -9.66
CA TRP A 52 6.50 -15.54 -8.29
C TRP A 52 7.09 -14.13 -8.24
N ALA A 53 6.55 -13.29 -7.36
CA ALA A 53 7.06 -11.93 -7.15
C ALA A 53 6.85 -11.52 -5.69
N GLU A 54 7.95 -11.28 -4.99
CA GLU A 54 7.97 -10.95 -3.57
C GLU A 54 8.85 -9.73 -3.31
N GLN A 55 8.46 -8.89 -2.34
CA GLN A 55 9.26 -7.73 -1.94
C GLN A 55 9.13 -7.48 -0.43
N ASP A 56 10.22 -7.07 0.21
CA ASP A 56 10.19 -6.74 1.65
C ASP A 56 9.47 -5.41 1.89
N PRO A 57 8.36 -5.37 2.64
CA PRO A 57 7.67 -4.13 2.99
C PRO A 57 8.54 -3.10 3.72
N ARG A 58 9.57 -3.54 4.44
CA ARG A 58 10.50 -2.64 5.15
C ARG A 58 11.29 -1.76 4.18
N ASP A 59 11.53 -2.27 2.96
CA ASP A 59 12.19 -1.49 1.92
C ASP A 59 11.29 -0.35 1.40
N TRP A 60 9.98 -0.57 1.31
CA TRP A 60 9.03 0.50 0.99
C TRP A 60 9.05 1.62 2.04
N TRP A 61 9.13 1.25 3.32
CA TRP A 61 9.25 2.22 4.40
C TRP A 61 10.57 2.99 4.33
N ARG A 62 11.70 2.29 4.11
CA ARG A 62 13.03 2.90 3.91
C ARG A 62 13.00 3.92 2.77
N ALA A 63 12.49 3.53 1.62
CA ALA A 63 12.43 4.36 0.43
C ALA A 63 11.48 5.56 0.62
N SER A 64 10.30 5.34 1.19
CA SER A 64 9.34 6.40 1.48
C SER A 64 9.91 7.45 2.44
N THR A 65 10.56 7.02 3.52
CA THR A 65 11.22 7.95 4.45
C THR A 65 12.38 8.72 3.80
N GLY A 66 13.13 8.06 2.92
CA GLY A 66 14.18 8.70 2.14
C GLY A 66 13.63 9.78 1.21
N ALA A 67 12.56 9.49 0.49
CA ALA A 67 11.90 10.44 -0.41
C ALA A 67 11.29 11.62 0.37
N ILE A 68 10.60 11.37 1.49
CA ILE A 68 10.05 12.42 2.37
C ILE A 68 11.17 13.33 2.88
N ARG A 69 12.24 12.76 3.43
CA ARG A 69 13.38 13.56 3.94
C ARG A 69 14.00 14.42 2.86
N SER A 70 14.13 13.91 1.64
CA SER A 70 14.66 14.67 0.50
C SER A 70 13.78 15.87 0.14
N VAL A 71 12.44 15.69 0.16
CA VAL A 71 11.49 16.78 -0.06
C VAL A 71 11.57 17.82 1.06
N LEU A 72 11.61 17.38 2.33
CA LEU A 72 11.66 18.27 3.49
C LEU A 72 12.99 19.03 3.62
N ALA A 73 14.06 18.53 2.99
CA ALA A 73 15.36 19.21 2.97
C ALA A 73 15.44 20.35 1.93
N CYS A 74 14.44 20.53 1.07
CA CYS A 74 14.43 21.63 0.12
C CYS A 74 14.29 22.98 0.83
N PRO A 75 15.06 24.03 0.44
CA PRO A 75 15.12 25.31 1.17
C PRO A 75 13.76 26.02 1.30
N ASP A 76 12.88 25.84 0.34
CA ASP A 76 11.56 26.50 0.29
C ASP A 76 10.44 25.67 0.97
N VAL A 77 10.81 24.60 1.69
CA VAL A 77 9.85 23.73 2.36
C VAL A 77 9.88 23.94 3.86
N ARG A 78 8.74 24.31 4.40
CA ARG A 78 8.51 24.43 5.84
C ARG A 78 7.54 23.35 6.29
N VAL A 79 7.92 22.58 7.30
CA VAL A 79 7.13 21.44 7.81
C VAL A 79 5.80 21.92 8.42
N ASP A 80 5.80 23.08 9.07
CA ASP A 80 4.64 23.71 9.70
C ASP A 80 3.57 24.21 8.69
N GLU A 81 3.91 24.27 7.40
CA GLU A 81 2.99 24.59 6.31
C GLU A 81 2.28 23.34 5.72
N ILE A 82 2.72 22.13 6.10
CA ILE A 82 2.12 20.89 5.59
C ILE A 82 0.81 20.58 6.33
N GLY A 83 -0.31 20.84 5.67
CA GLY A 83 -1.64 20.69 6.25
C GLY A 83 -2.21 19.26 6.16
N ALA A 84 -1.75 18.45 5.19
CA ALA A 84 -2.20 17.07 5.06
C ALA A 84 -1.19 16.18 4.31
N ILE A 85 -1.30 14.87 4.57
CA ILE A 85 -0.54 13.82 3.88
C ILE A 85 -1.54 12.84 3.25
N SER A 86 -1.27 12.43 2.01
CA SER A 86 -2.06 11.42 1.29
C SER A 86 -1.17 10.34 0.73
N PHE A 87 -1.74 9.15 0.54
CA PHE A 87 -1.03 7.96 0.08
C PHE A 87 -1.64 7.40 -1.19
N SER A 88 -0.80 6.93 -2.10
CA SER A 88 -1.08 6.12 -3.27
C SER A 88 -0.05 4.99 -3.32
N GLY A 89 -0.30 3.95 -4.10
CA GLY A 89 0.70 2.91 -4.26
C GLY A 89 0.26 1.72 -5.10
N GLN A 90 1.16 0.75 -5.24
CA GLN A 90 0.86 -0.51 -5.90
C GLN A 90 -0.26 -1.26 -5.17
N MET A 91 -1.18 -1.79 -5.95
CA MET A 91 -2.38 -2.46 -5.47
C MET A 91 -2.11 -3.91 -5.02
N HIS A 92 -3.06 -4.52 -4.30
CA HIS A 92 -3.21 -5.97 -4.09
C HIS A 92 -2.08 -6.69 -3.34
N GLY A 93 -0.96 -6.05 -3.04
CA GLY A 93 0.11 -6.65 -2.27
C GLY A 93 -0.37 -7.13 -0.90
N SER A 94 0.13 -8.27 -0.41
CA SER A 94 -0.29 -8.82 0.88
C SER A 94 0.81 -8.65 1.93
N VAL A 95 0.71 -7.61 2.75
CA VAL A 95 1.59 -7.41 3.92
C VAL A 95 0.97 -8.11 5.13
N LEU A 96 1.67 -9.09 5.67
CA LEU A 96 1.22 -9.89 6.82
C LEU A 96 1.99 -9.47 8.06
N LEU A 97 1.27 -9.05 9.10
CA LEU A 97 1.84 -8.58 10.35
C LEU A 97 1.39 -9.47 11.52
N ASP A 98 2.25 -9.61 12.52
CA ASP A 98 1.94 -10.26 13.78
C ASP A 98 1.22 -9.32 14.79
N ASP A 99 1.14 -9.74 16.06
CA ASP A 99 0.51 -8.98 17.14
C ASP A 99 1.31 -7.75 17.60
N LYS A 100 2.56 -7.61 17.14
CA LYS A 100 3.45 -6.47 17.40
C LYS A 100 3.63 -5.57 16.18
N ASP A 101 2.85 -5.82 15.12
CA ASP A 101 2.96 -5.15 13.83
C ASP A 101 4.29 -5.40 13.09
N GLU A 102 4.98 -6.51 13.42
CA GLU A 102 6.17 -6.94 12.71
C GLU A 102 5.83 -7.71 11.44
N VAL A 103 6.57 -7.44 10.37
CA VAL A 103 6.40 -8.10 9.08
C VAL A 103 6.83 -9.56 9.18
N LEU A 104 5.93 -10.48 8.89
CA LEU A 104 6.13 -11.93 9.02
C LEU A 104 6.87 -12.55 7.83
N ARG A 105 6.75 -11.97 6.64
CA ARG A 105 7.38 -12.44 5.41
C ARG A 105 7.39 -11.34 4.33
N PRO A 106 8.19 -11.49 3.25
CA PRO A 106 8.05 -10.62 2.07
C PRO A 106 6.61 -10.64 1.53
N ALA A 107 6.10 -9.50 1.11
CA ALA A 107 4.77 -9.38 0.55
C ALA A 107 4.69 -10.02 -0.84
N LEU A 108 3.61 -10.76 -1.10
CA LEU A 108 3.28 -11.23 -2.45
C LEU A 108 2.73 -10.06 -3.26
N LEU A 109 3.39 -9.74 -4.39
CA LEU A 109 3.06 -8.58 -5.20
C LEU A 109 1.83 -8.79 -6.10
N TRP A 110 1.32 -7.72 -6.69
CA TRP A 110 0.19 -7.72 -7.62
C TRP A 110 0.42 -8.56 -8.88
N CYS A 111 1.68 -8.69 -9.33
CA CYS A 111 2.08 -9.48 -10.50
C CYS A 111 2.38 -10.96 -10.19
N ASP A 112 2.27 -11.38 -8.93
CA ASP A 112 2.48 -12.77 -8.53
C ASP A 112 1.37 -13.69 -9.07
N GLN A 113 1.76 -14.82 -9.68
CA GLN A 113 0.85 -15.75 -10.37
C GLN A 113 0.66 -17.08 -9.63
N ARG A 114 1.27 -17.27 -8.44
CA ARG A 114 1.27 -18.58 -7.74
C ARG A 114 -0.09 -19.08 -7.28
N THR A 115 -1.12 -18.23 -7.26
CA THR A 115 -2.40 -18.48 -6.56
C THR A 115 -3.52 -18.95 -7.47
N GLU A 116 -3.21 -19.54 -8.63
CA GLU A 116 -4.23 -20.02 -9.60
C GLU A 116 -5.17 -21.06 -8.98
N THR A 117 -4.62 -22.02 -8.23
CA THR A 117 -5.41 -23.04 -7.51
C THR A 117 -6.39 -22.41 -6.52
N GLN A 118 -5.97 -21.39 -5.77
CA GLN A 118 -6.82 -20.70 -4.80
C GLN A 118 -7.93 -19.91 -5.50
N CYS A 119 -7.65 -19.33 -6.67
CA CYS A 119 -8.67 -18.68 -7.50
C CYS A 119 -9.73 -19.67 -7.96
N GLY A 120 -9.32 -20.86 -8.42
CA GLY A 120 -10.24 -21.95 -8.76
C GLY A 120 -11.10 -22.36 -7.56
N THR A 121 -10.49 -22.59 -6.40
CA THR A 121 -11.19 -22.96 -5.17
C THR A 121 -12.21 -21.90 -4.72
N ILE A 122 -11.87 -20.60 -4.80
CA ILE A 122 -12.80 -19.50 -4.48
C ILE A 122 -14.00 -19.55 -5.44
N THR A 123 -13.71 -19.65 -6.74
CA THR A 123 -14.75 -19.66 -7.79
C THR A 123 -15.68 -20.87 -7.67
N GLU A 124 -15.14 -22.06 -7.41
CA GLU A 124 -15.94 -23.29 -7.23
C GLU A 124 -16.82 -23.23 -5.97
N ARG A 125 -16.31 -22.69 -4.86
CA ARG A 125 -17.06 -22.64 -3.59
C ARG A 125 -18.13 -21.57 -3.56
N ILE A 126 -17.91 -20.43 -4.20
CA ILE A 126 -18.82 -19.28 -4.16
C ILE A 126 -19.73 -19.27 -5.39
N GLY A 127 -19.23 -19.68 -6.54
CA GLY A 127 -19.84 -19.49 -7.86
C GLY A 127 -19.42 -18.16 -8.49
N ALA A 128 -19.07 -18.19 -9.78
CA ALA A 128 -18.54 -17.03 -10.49
C ALA A 128 -19.50 -15.82 -10.47
N GLU A 129 -20.79 -16.05 -10.80
CA GLU A 129 -21.81 -15.00 -10.81
C GLU A 129 -22.02 -14.41 -9.42
N ARG A 130 -22.12 -15.28 -8.41
CA ARG A 130 -22.31 -14.84 -7.02
C ARG A 130 -21.11 -14.05 -6.49
N LEU A 131 -19.89 -14.39 -6.92
CA LEU A 131 -18.70 -13.62 -6.55
C LEU A 131 -18.77 -12.20 -7.10
N ILE A 132 -19.15 -12.05 -8.37
CA ILE A 132 -19.40 -10.72 -8.99
C ILE A 132 -20.50 -9.96 -8.25
N ASP A 133 -21.57 -10.63 -7.85
CA ASP A 133 -22.65 -9.98 -7.10
C ASP A 133 -22.22 -9.50 -5.71
N LEU A 134 -21.38 -10.27 -5.02
CA LEU A 134 -20.93 -9.96 -3.66
C LEU A 134 -19.85 -8.86 -3.64
N VAL A 135 -18.82 -8.97 -4.50
CA VAL A 135 -17.60 -8.16 -4.40
C VAL A 135 -17.24 -7.42 -5.70
N CYS A 136 -18.09 -7.51 -6.73
CA CYS A 136 -17.94 -6.87 -8.05
C CYS A 136 -16.65 -7.26 -8.81
N ASN A 137 -16.02 -8.38 -8.44
CA ASN A 137 -14.76 -8.85 -9.03
C ASN A 137 -14.74 -10.37 -9.16
N PRO A 138 -14.08 -10.93 -10.20
CA PRO A 138 -13.73 -12.35 -10.25
C PRO A 138 -12.53 -12.64 -9.34
N ALA A 139 -12.29 -13.91 -9.02
CA ALA A 139 -11.07 -14.33 -8.39
C ALA A 139 -9.93 -14.37 -9.43
N VAL A 140 -8.90 -13.55 -9.23
CA VAL A 140 -7.69 -13.51 -10.08
C VAL A 140 -6.43 -13.54 -9.22
N THR A 141 -5.34 -14.07 -9.77
CA THR A 141 -4.08 -14.33 -9.05
C THR A 141 -3.47 -13.06 -8.43
N GLY A 142 -3.61 -11.91 -9.10
CA GLY A 142 -3.11 -10.63 -8.61
C GLY A 142 -3.79 -10.13 -7.34
N PHE A 143 -5.01 -10.57 -7.01
CA PHE A 143 -5.78 -10.05 -5.86
C PHE A 143 -5.32 -10.59 -4.52
N THR A 144 -5.71 -9.91 -3.42
CA THR A 144 -5.18 -10.19 -2.08
C THR A 144 -5.69 -11.51 -1.51
N LEU A 145 -7.00 -11.81 -1.57
CA LEU A 145 -7.56 -13.02 -0.93
C LEU A 145 -6.92 -14.33 -1.40
N PRO A 146 -6.71 -14.58 -2.71
CA PRO A 146 -6.02 -15.78 -3.16
C PRO A 146 -4.63 -15.95 -2.54
N LYS A 147 -3.88 -14.85 -2.32
CA LYS A 147 -2.57 -14.86 -1.68
C LYS A 147 -2.66 -15.26 -0.21
N LEU A 148 -3.67 -14.74 0.50
CA LEU A 148 -3.91 -15.12 1.89
C LEU A 148 -4.23 -16.62 2.03
N LEU A 149 -5.04 -17.17 1.12
CA LEU A 149 -5.33 -18.60 1.09
C LEU A 149 -4.07 -19.42 0.79
N TRP A 150 -3.26 -18.95 -0.17
CA TRP A 150 -2.00 -19.62 -0.49
C TRP A 150 -1.06 -19.67 0.72
N VAL A 151 -0.86 -18.56 1.43
CA VAL A 151 -0.02 -18.52 2.65
C VAL A 151 -0.58 -19.45 3.72
N ARG A 152 -1.90 -19.46 3.92
CA ARG A 152 -2.56 -20.36 4.89
C ARG A 152 -2.29 -21.84 4.59
N GLU A 153 -2.28 -22.21 3.31
CA GLU A 153 -2.12 -23.60 2.86
C GLU A 153 -0.66 -24.04 2.78
N ASN A 154 0.25 -23.15 2.40
CA ASN A 154 1.65 -23.49 2.12
C ASN A 154 2.63 -23.02 3.23
N GLU A 155 2.24 -22.04 4.05
CA GLU A 155 3.06 -21.48 5.13
C GLU A 155 2.25 -21.43 6.46
N PRO A 156 1.74 -22.55 6.98
CA PRO A 156 0.83 -22.57 8.12
C PRO A 156 1.45 -21.99 9.41
N ASP A 157 2.76 -22.11 9.59
CA ASP A 157 3.47 -21.55 10.76
C ASP A 157 3.53 -20.01 10.71
N ILE A 158 3.60 -19.43 9.52
CA ILE A 158 3.49 -17.98 9.31
C ILE A 158 2.04 -17.56 9.53
N TRP A 159 1.11 -18.28 8.88
CA TRP A 159 -0.31 -17.97 8.98
C TRP A 159 -0.84 -17.95 10.40
N ALA A 160 -0.39 -18.88 11.27
CA ALA A 160 -0.77 -18.93 12.67
C ALA A 160 -0.42 -17.65 13.47
N LYS A 161 0.56 -16.88 13.01
CA LYS A 161 1.00 -15.64 13.65
C LYS A 161 0.33 -14.39 13.06
N VAL A 162 -0.34 -14.49 11.90
CA VAL A 162 -0.97 -13.34 11.25
C VAL A 162 -2.08 -12.76 12.12
N LYS A 163 -2.00 -11.48 12.40
CA LYS A 163 -3.02 -10.69 13.11
C LYS A 163 -3.59 -9.57 12.27
N THR A 164 -2.78 -9.04 11.35
CA THR A 164 -3.18 -7.92 10.48
C THR A 164 -2.73 -8.19 9.06
N VAL A 165 -3.60 -7.84 8.11
CA VAL A 165 -3.29 -7.82 6.67
C VAL A 165 -3.43 -6.39 6.19
N LEU A 166 -2.40 -5.85 5.55
CA LEU A 166 -2.41 -4.51 4.97
C LEU A 166 -2.03 -4.56 3.49
N LEU A 167 -2.45 -3.55 2.75
CA LEU A 167 -1.96 -3.27 1.40
C LEU A 167 -0.64 -2.47 1.48
N PRO A 168 0.17 -2.42 0.41
CA PRO A 168 1.49 -1.79 0.46
C PRO A 168 1.51 -0.36 1.00
N LYS A 169 0.63 0.51 0.50
CA LYS A 169 0.54 1.89 0.98
C LYS A 169 0.01 1.99 2.42
N ASP A 170 -0.86 1.07 2.82
CA ASP A 170 -1.44 1.04 4.16
C ASP A 170 -0.39 0.66 5.22
N TYR A 171 0.57 -0.21 4.85
CA TYR A 171 1.73 -0.52 5.68
C TYR A 171 2.63 0.70 5.88
N VAL A 172 2.97 1.43 4.81
CA VAL A 172 3.77 2.66 4.93
C VAL A 172 3.03 3.71 5.76
N ARG A 173 1.71 3.82 5.59
CA ARG A 173 0.87 4.69 6.40
C ARG A 173 0.89 4.28 7.88
N LEU A 174 0.76 2.98 8.19
CA LEU A 174 0.91 2.48 9.57
C LEU A 174 2.26 2.89 10.16
N CYS A 175 3.36 2.68 9.44
CA CYS A 175 4.69 3.06 9.89
C CYS A 175 4.83 4.57 10.16
N LEU A 176 4.13 5.42 9.40
CA LEU A 176 4.19 6.88 9.57
C LEU A 176 3.26 7.38 10.68
N SER A 177 2.06 6.82 10.81
CA SER A 177 0.97 7.36 11.65
C SER A 177 0.66 6.52 12.89
N GLY A 178 1.08 5.26 12.93
CA GLY A 178 0.64 4.29 13.96
C GLY A 178 -0.79 3.77 13.76
N GLU A 179 -1.50 4.19 12.68
CA GLU A 179 -2.90 3.88 12.47
C GLU A 179 -3.11 2.81 11.40
N LYS A 180 -3.92 1.79 11.70
CA LYS A 180 -4.33 0.75 10.75
C LYS A 180 -5.62 1.16 10.05
N ALA A 181 -5.55 1.47 8.78
CA ALA A 181 -6.72 1.71 7.95
C ALA A 181 -6.38 1.47 6.47
N SER A 182 -7.42 1.33 5.68
CA SER A 182 -7.36 1.32 4.21
C SER A 182 -8.45 2.22 3.65
N ASP A 183 -8.42 2.46 2.35
CA ASP A 183 -9.47 3.19 1.65
C ASP A 183 -10.32 2.25 0.80
N VAL A 184 -11.48 2.75 0.37
CA VAL A 184 -12.46 1.95 -0.38
C VAL A 184 -11.99 1.61 -1.80
N ALA A 185 -11.13 2.44 -2.40
CA ALA A 185 -10.66 2.22 -3.77
C ALA A 185 -9.72 1.01 -3.82
N ASP A 186 -8.67 1.01 -2.99
CA ASP A 186 -7.69 -0.08 -2.95
C ASP A 186 -8.26 -1.36 -2.32
N SER A 187 -9.10 -1.23 -1.28
CA SER A 187 -9.82 -2.35 -0.67
C SER A 187 -10.72 -3.09 -1.67
N SER A 188 -11.24 -2.42 -2.70
CA SER A 188 -12.12 -3.02 -3.71
C SER A 188 -11.48 -4.18 -4.46
N GLY A 189 -10.15 -4.20 -4.62
CA GLY A 189 -9.40 -5.27 -5.26
C GLY A 189 -8.91 -6.37 -4.31
N THR A 190 -9.37 -6.40 -3.06
CA THR A 190 -8.94 -7.43 -2.10
C THR A 190 -9.73 -8.73 -2.16
N LEU A 191 -10.93 -8.73 -2.73
CA LEU A 191 -12.01 -9.73 -2.74
C LEU A 191 -12.84 -9.84 -1.46
N PRO A 192 -12.34 -9.67 -0.23
CA PRO A 192 -13.21 -9.63 0.94
C PRO A 192 -14.05 -8.36 1.09
N PHE A 193 -13.88 -7.37 0.22
CA PHE A 193 -14.57 -6.08 0.33
C PHE A 193 -15.84 -6.04 -0.53
N ASP A 194 -16.98 -5.76 0.11
CA ASP A 194 -18.25 -5.48 -0.58
C ASP A 194 -18.21 -4.08 -1.19
N VAL A 195 -17.89 -4.02 -2.48
CA VAL A 195 -17.67 -2.76 -3.22
C VAL A 195 -18.92 -1.89 -3.26
N ARG A 196 -20.12 -2.51 -3.39
CA ARG A 196 -21.39 -1.78 -3.50
C ARG A 196 -21.75 -1.07 -2.20
N ASN A 197 -21.57 -1.75 -1.07
CA ASN A 197 -21.90 -1.24 0.25
C ASN A 197 -20.72 -0.60 0.98
N ARG A 198 -19.51 -0.60 0.37
CA ARG A 198 -18.27 -0.04 0.89
C ARG A 198 -17.93 -0.53 2.31
N ARG A 199 -17.99 -1.83 2.51
CA ARG A 199 -17.69 -2.49 3.79
C ARG A 199 -17.05 -3.86 3.58
N TRP A 200 -16.41 -4.37 4.62
CA TRP A 200 -15.94 -5.75 4.60
C TRP A 200 -17.12 -6.73 4.58
N SER A 201 -17.00 -7.78 3.78
CA SER A 201 -18.04 -8.82 3.62
C SER A 201 -17.96 -9.91 4.70
#